data_1ec6d4cfbd7342dc3dadc98a98b78f08
#
_entry.id   1ec6d4cfbd7342dc3dadc98a98b78f08
#
_cell.length_a   1.000
_cell.length_b   1.000
_cell.length_c   1.000
_cell.angle_alpha   90.00
_cell.angle_beta   90.00
_cell.angle_gamma   90.00
#
_symmetry.space_group_name_H-M   'P 1'
#
loop_
_entity.id
_entity.type
_entity.pdbx_description
1 polymer ?
#
loop_
_entity_poly.entity_id
_entity_poly.type
_entity_poly.pdbx_seq_one_letter_code
_entity_poly.pdbx_strand_id
1 'polypeptide(L)'
;QGDIAAIDTRSGRTFWREKTSTVNDLLYSRGKIFLVDESDNAIAYSQNSGNLEWFNKDFYLRDLTSPSKIKSLIVFGDFQGYLHALNTSDGEQVARKRVSRSKIISLSSFEDNVLTLDAKGKLSLFTLQ
;
A
#
# COMPACT_ATOMS: atom_id res chain seq x y z
N GLN A 1 -4.62 11.85 13.67
CA GLN A 1 -3.37 11.26 14.16
C GLN A 1 -3.68 10.05 15.02
N GLY A 2 -3.00 8.95 14.77
CA GLY A 2 -3.28 7.71 15.46
C GLY A 2 -2.05 6.86 15.64
N ASP A 3 -2.29 5.57 15.82
CA ASP A 3 -1.21 4.61 15.90
C ASP A 3 -1.63 3.28 15.27
N ILE A 4 -0.65 2.43 15.03
CA ILE A 4 -0.84 1.04 14.67
C ILE A 4 -0.30 0.19 15.81
N ALA A 5 -1.01 -0.87 16.16
CA ALA A 5 -0.64 -1.74 17.27
C ALA A 5 -0.88 -3.20 16.92
N ALA A 6 -0.02 -4.07 17.44
CA ALA A 6 -0.24 -5.51 17.42
C ALA A 6 -0.76 -5.94 18.78
N ILE A 7 -1.90 -6.61 18.78
CA ILE A 7 -2.60 -6.99 20.00
C ILE A 7 -2.86 -8.50 19.99
N ASP A 8 -2.56 -9.17 21.10
CA ASP A 8 -2.92 -10.58 21.28
C ASP A 8 -4.43 -10.70 21.41
N THR A 9 -5.06 -11.40 20.50
CA THR A 9 -6.51 -11.54 20.47
C THR A 9 -7.06 -12.40 21.63
N ARG A 10 -6.23 -13.20 22.28
CA ARG A 10 -6.62 -14.02 23.42
C ARG A 10 -6.62 -13.24 24.72
N SER A 11 -5.52 -12.52 24.99
CA SER A 11 -5.33 -11.82 26.26
C SER A 11 -5.66 -10.33 26.19
N GLY A 12 -5.73 -9.75 24.98
CA GLY A 12 -5.87 -8.31 24.80
C GLY A 12 -4.58 -7.54 25.03
N ARG A 13 -3.46 -8.25 25.24
CA ARG A 13 -2.18 -7.60 25.50
C ARG A 13 -1.61 -6.99 24.24
N THR A 14 -1.08 -5.76 24.36
CA THR A 14 -0.37 -5.09 23.28
C THR A 14 1.07 -5.58 23.19
N PHE A 15 1.47 -6.12 22.05
CA PHE A 15 2.85 -6.54 21.80
C PHE A 15 3.74 -5.36 21.47
N TRP A 16 3.25 -4.46 20.63
CA TRP A 16 3.96 -3.23 20.27
C TRP A 16 2.97 -2.20 19.73
N ARG A 17 3.42 -0.96 19.70
CA ARG A 17 2.62 0.17 19.21
C ARG A 17 3.55 1.18 18.55
N GLU A 18 3.14 1.68 17.37
CA GLU A 18 3.88 2.69 16.62
C GLU A 18 2.95 3.83 16.22
N LYS A 19 3.46 5.04 16.26
CA LYS A 19 2.70 6.19 15.80
C LYS A 19 2.70 6.26 14.29
N THR A 20 1.50 6.39 13.73
CA THR A 20 1.31 6.55 12.29
C THR A 20 -0.08 7.10 12.07
N SER A 21 -0.34 7.61 10.87
CA SER A 21 -1.68 8.03 10.51
C SER A 21 -1.97 7.58 9.09
N THR A 22 -3.12 6.97 8.90
CA THR A 22 -3.57 6.54 7.59
C THR A 22 -5.09 6.62 7.52
N VAL A 23 -5.59 6.89 6.33
CA VAL A 23 -7.02 6.79 6.02
C VAL A 23 -7.29 5.63 5.07
N ASN A 24 -6.25 4.91 4.72
CA ASN A 24 -6.30 3.79 3.77
C ASN A 24 -6.19 2.47 4.52
N ASP A 25 -6.61 1.40 3.86
CA ASP A 25 -6.52 0.04 4.41
C ASP A 25 -5.07 -0.41 4.52
N LEU A 26 -4.82 -1.23 5.53
CA LEU A 26 -3.53 -1.85 5.72
C LEU A 26 -3.41 -3.10 4.84
N LEU A 27 -2.19 -3.41 4.45
CA LEU A 27 -1.87 -4.63 3.72
C LEU A 27 -0.89 -5.45 4.54
N TYR A 28 -1.24 -6.71 4.82
CA TYR A 28 -0.34 -7.64 5.50
C TYR A 28 0.17 -8.68 4.52
N SER A 29 1.47 -8.96 4.55
CA SER A 29 2.04 -10.07 3.81
C SER A 29 3.40 -10.48 4.40
N ARG A 30 3.53 -11.76 4.67
CA ARG A 30 4.81 -12.40 5.02
C ARG A 30 5.58 -11.69 6.13
N GLY A 31 4.88 -11.37 7.22
CA GLY A 31 5.49 -10.76 8.39
C GLY A 31 5.71 -9.26 8.29
N LYS A 32 5.18 -8.62 7.24
CA LYS A 32 5.27 -7.17 7.05
C LYS A 32 3.87 -6.56 6.96
N ILE A 33 3.77 -5.34 7.47
CA ILE A 33 2.57 -4.54 7.36
C ILE A 33 2.91 -3.33 6.50
N PHE A 34 2.16 -3.17 5.41
CA PHE A 34 2.34 -2.05 4.49
C PHE A 34 1.18 -1.09 4.63
N LEU A 35 1.47 0.20 4.60
CA LEU A 35 0.45 1.24 4.60
C LEU A 35 0.91 2.47 3.84
N VAL A 36 -0.05 3.31 3.50
CA VAL A 36 0.19 4.66 2.97
C VAL A 36 -0.34 5.62 4.02
N ASP A 37 0.50 6.54 4.47
CA ASP A 37 0.09 7.51 5.51
C ASP A 37 -0.60 8.74 4.89
N GLU A 38 -0.98 9.68 5.75
CA GLU A 38 -1.72 10.89 5.34
C GLU A 38 -0.93 11.79 4.40
N SER A 39 0.39 11.66 4.35
CA SER A 39 1.27 12.43 3.49
C SER A 39 1.70 11.68 2.24
N ASP A 40 1.02 10.58 1.93
CA ASP A 40 1.33 9.71 0.80
C ASP A 40 2.72 9.08 0.89
N ASN A 41 3.20 8.83 2.09
CA ASN A 41 4.39 8.01 2.29
C ASN A 41 4.01 6.54 2.28
N ALA A 42 4.75 5.73 1.54
CA ALA A 42 4.60 4.29 1.56
C ALA A 42 5.54 3.72 2.64
N ILE A 43 5.02 2.90 3.52
CA ILE A 43 5.72 2.49 4.73
C ILE A 43 5.55 0.99 4.95
N ALA A 44 6.62 0.33 5.41
CA ALA A 44 6.57 -1.05 5.86
C ALA A 44 7.08 -1.17 7.29
N TYR A 45 6.31 -1.90 8.09
CA TYR A 45 6.67 -2.24 9.47
C TYR A 45 6.81 -3.75 9.62
N SER A 46 7.69 -4.18 10.52
CA SER A 46 7.76 -5.58 10.93
C SER A 46 6.53 -5.94 11.76
N GLN A 47 5.86 -7.02 11.42
CA GLN A 47 4.72 -7.51 12.19
C GLN A 47 5.14 -7.91 13.61
N ASN A 48 6.32 -8.51 13.77
CA ASN A 48 6.75 -9.03 15.05
C ASN A 48 7.16 -7.96 16.04
N SER A 49 7.86 -6.93 15.58
CA SER A 49 8.45 -5.92 16.46
C SER A 49 7.81 -4.55 16.35
N GLY A 50 7.09 -4.28 15.25
CA GLY A 50 6.61 -2.93 14.94
C GLY A 50 7.71 -2.01 14.45
N ASN A 51 8.93 -2.50 14.28
CA ASN A 51 10.02 -1.67 13.78
C ASN A 51 9.79 -1.28 12.34
N LEU A 52 10.16 -0.05 12.02
CA LEU A 52 10.15 0.45 10.66
C LEU A 52 11.16 -0.35 9.82
N GLU A 53 10.70 -0.92 8.71
CA GLU A 53 11.58 -1.64 7.78
C GLU A 53 12.03 -0.76 6.63
N TRP A 54 11.11 0.01 6.05
CA TRP A 54 11.46 1.02 5.06
C TRP A 54 10.35 2.08 4.97
N PHE A 55 10.73 3.22 4.41
CA PHE A 55 9.91 4.41 4.30
C PHE A 55 10.23 5.05 2.96
N ASN A 56 9.22 5.21 2.09
CA ASN A 56 9.38 5.84 0.78
C ASN A 56 8.53 7.10 0.71
N LYS A 57 9.19 8.25 0.60
CA LYS A 57 8.54 9.58 0.59
C LYS A 57 8.35 10.14 -0.82
N ASP A 58 8.63 9.37 -1.87
CA ASP A 58 8.67 9.88 -3.25
C ASP A 58 7.30 10.18 -3.84
N PHE A 59 6.22 9.82 -3.14
CA PHE A 59 4.84 9.94 -3.64
C PHE A 59 4.06 11.10 -3.02
N TYR A 60 4.76 12.05 -2.43
CA TYR A 60 4.13 13.21 -1.79
C TYR A 60 3.13 13.90 -2.74
N LEU A 61 1.93 14.17 -2.24
CA LEU A 61 0.82 14.79 -2.97
C LEU A 61 0.31 13.97 -4.17
N ARG A 62 0.59 12.68 -4.23
CA ARG A 62 0.08 11.81 -5.29
C ARG A 62 -1.32 11.27 -5.01
N ASP A 63 -1.84 11.44 -3.80
CA ASP A 63 -3.17 10.96 -3.40
C ASP A 63 -3.33 9.47 -3.72
N LEU A 64 -2.54 8.67 -3.03
CA LEU A 64 -2.41 7.25 -3.30
C LEU A 64 -3.62 6.47 -2.82
N THR A 65 -3.94 5.38 -3.52
CA THR A 65 -4.91 4.40 -3.04
C THR A 65 -4.31 3.55 -1.92
N SER A 66 -5.15 2.72 -1.30
CA SER A 66 -4.67 1.64 -0.45
C SER A 66 -3.76 0.71 -1.27
N PRO A 67 -2.72 0.15 -0.67
CA PRO A 67 -1.83 -0.76 -1.40
C PRO A 67 -2.47 -2.12 -1.64
N SER A 68 -2.10 -2.76 -2.75
CA SER A 68 -2.41 -4.16 -3.05
C SER A 68 -1.11 -4.90 -3.35
N LYS A 69 -1.12 -6.21 -3.16
CA LYS A 69 0.09 -7.02 -3.34
C LYS A 69 -0.03 -7.92 -4.56
N ILE A 70 1.04 -7.95 -5.37
CA ILE A 70 1.19 -8.91 -6.47
C ILE A 70 2.61 -9.47 -6.38
N LYS A 71 2.76 -10.78 -6.19
CA LYS A 71 4.07 -11.44 -6.06
C LYS A 71 4.88 -10.75 -4.95
N SER A 72 6.07 -10.25 -5.26
CA SER A 72 6.95 -9.55 -4.32
C SER A 72 6.83 -8.03 -4.41
N LEU A 73 5.77 -7.53 -5.05
CA LEU A 73 5.53 -6.11 -5.24
C LEU A 73 4.29 -5.65 -4.49
N ILE A 74 4.32 -4.43 -4.01
CA ILE A 74 3.11 -3.71 -3.63
C ILE A 74 2.80 -2.69 -4.71
N VAL A 75 1.51 -2.50 -4.97
CA VAL A 75 1.03 -1.63 -6.06
C VAL A 75 0.00 -0.68 -5.49
N PHE A 76 0.04 0.57 -5.91
CA PHE A 76 -1.00 1.55 -5.61
C PHE A 76 -1.20 2.48 -6.80
N GLY A 77 -2.36 3.11 -6.86
CA GLY A 77 -2.70 4.07 -7.90
C GLY A 77 -2.64 5.50 -7.37
N ASP A 78 -2.53 6.46 -8.27
CA ASP A 78 -2.48 7.87 -7.92
C ASP A 78 -3.58 8.71 -8.60
N PHE A 79 -3.57 10.01 -8.30
CA PHE A 79 -4.60 10.92 -8.81
C PHE A 79 -4.50 11.20 -10.31
N GLN A 80 -3.35 10.94 -10.91
CA GLN A 80 -3.14 11.13 -12.36
C GLN A 80 -3.38 9.88 -13.18
N GLY A 81 -3.77 8.78 -12.53
CA GLY A 81 -4.06 7.53 -13.22
C GLY A 81 -2.86 6.61 -13.40
N TYR A 82 -1.78 6.85 -12.65
CA TYR A 82 -0.61 5.96 -12.66
C TYR A 82 -0.75 4.86 -11.64
N LEU A 83 -0.26 3.69 -11.99
CA LEU A 83 0.05 2.61 -11.06
C LEU A 83 1.55 2.66 -10.75
N HIS A 84 1.88 2.49 -9.49
CA HIS A 84 3.25 2.42 -9.00
C HIS A 84 3.48 1.07 -8.35
N ALA A 85 4.60 0.43 -8.63
CA ALA A 85 4.97 -0.85 -8.04
C ALA A 85 6.30 -0.73 -7.31
N LEU A 86 6.31 -1.15 -6.04
CA LEU A 86 7.49 -1.12 -5.18
C LEU A 86 7.86 -2.52 -4.75
N ASN A 87 9.16 -2.78 -4.58
CA ASN A 87 9.61 -4.01 -3.95
C ASN A 87 9.16 -4.06 -2.50
N THR A 88 8.64 -5.20 -2.07
CA THR A 88 8.25 -5.38 -0.66
C THR A 88 9.45 -5.37 0.28
N SER A 89 10.64 -5.72 -0.22
CA SER A 89 11.83 -5.87 0.62
C SER A 89 12.47 -4.55 1.01
N ASP A 90 12.47 -3.55 0.12
CA ASP A 90 13.19 -2.29 0.33
C ASP A 90 12.37 -1.03 0.04
N GLY A 91 11.16 -1.19 -0.52
CA GLY A 91 10.31 -0.06 -0.85
C GLY A 91 10.72 0.73 -2.09
N GLU A 92 11.70 0.23 -2.84
CA GLU A 92 12.15 0.89 -4.06
C GLU A 92 11.14 0.72 -5.19
N GLN A 93 10.87 1.79 -5.91
CA GLN A 93 9.98 1.73 -7.07
C GLN A 93 10.67 0.98 -8.22
N VAL A 94 10.01 -0.05 -8.73
CA VAL A 94 10.53 -0.86 -9.84
C VAL A 94 9.74 -0.69 -11.13
N ALA A 95 8.51 -0.15 -11.05
CA ALA A 95 7.69 0.06 -12.24
C ALA A 95 6.68 1.17 -12.01
N ARG A 96 6.29 1.81 -13.09
CA ARG A 96 5.24 2.82 -13.12
C ARG A 96 4.57 2.76 -14.48
N LYS A 97 3.24 2.80 -14.50
CA LYS A 97 2.50 2.80 -15.76
C LYS A 97 1.23 3.64 -15.61
N ARG A 98 0.98 4.51 -16.57
CA ARG A 98 -0.30 5.23 -16.62
C ARG A 98 -1.36 4.31 -17.22
N VAL A 99 -2.42 4.07 -16.48
CA VAL A 99 -3.48 3.13 -16.87
C VAL A 99 -4.81 3.84 -17.09
N SER A 100 -4.91 5.09 -16.68
CA SER A 100 -6.11 5.91 -16.85
C SER A 100 -5.70 7.37 -16.97
N ARG A 101 -6.60 8.20 -17.48
CA ARG A 101 -6.45 9.66 -17.48
C ARG A 101 -7.14 10.29 -16.27
N SER A 102 -7.78 9.47 -15.46
CA SER A 102 -8.50 9.91 -14.26
C SER A 102 -7.88 9.29 -13.03
N LYS A 103 -8.18 9.87 -11.87
CA LYS A 103 -7.73 9.37 -10.59
C LYS A 103 -8.11 7.89 -10.41
N ILE A 104 -7.16 7.08 -9.96
CA ILE A 104 -7.43 5.71 -9.53
C ILE A 104 -8.03 5.80 -8.12
N ILE A 105 -9.23 5.23 -7.93
CA ILE A 105 -9.91 5.29 -6.64
C ILE A 105 -9.84 3.98 -5.88
N SER A 106 -9.63 2.86 -6.56
CA SER A 106 -9.43 1.58 -5.88
C SER A 106 -8.67 0.59 -6.74
N LEU A 107 -8.00 -0.34 -6.08
CA LEU A 107 -7.31 -1.48 -6.68
C LEU A 107 -7.76 -2.75 -5.99
N SER A 108 -7.77 -3.83 -6.75
CA SER A 108 -7.92 -5.19 -6.22
C SER A 108 -6.91 -6.07 -6.93
N SER A 109 -6.18 -6.89 -6.18
CA SER A 109 -5.23 -7.82 -6.78
C SER A 109 -5.68 -9.26 -6.57
N PHE A 110 -5.49 -10.09 -7.58
CA PHE A 110 -5.74 -11.52 -7.49
C PHE A 110 -4.79 -12.23 -8.47
N GLU A 111 -4.13 -13.27 -7.98
CA GLU A 111 -3.08 -13.96 -8.75
C GLU A 111 -2.03 -12.95 -9.22
N ASP A 112 -1.78 -12.85 -10.52
CA ASP A 112 -0.83 -11.92 -11.13
C ASP A 112 -1.50 -10.70 -11.75
N ASN A 113 -2.74 -10.43 -11.34
CA ASN A 113 -3.57 -9.40 -11.95
C ASN A 113 -3.87 -8.27 -10.98
N VAL A 114 -4.00 -7.06 -11.53
CA VAL A 114 -4.54 -5.90 -10.82
C VAL A 114 -5.78 -5.41 -11.55
N LEU A 115 -6.87 -5.30 -10.84
CA LEU A 115 -8.09 -4.67 -11.32
C LEU A 115 -8.14 -3.25 -10.76
N THR A 116 -8.29 -2.25 -11.62
CA THR A 116 -8.36 -0.85 -11.21
C THR A 116 -9.72 -0.26 -11.51
N LEU A 117 -10.16 0.63 -10.64
CA LEU A 117 -11.35 1.46 -10.85
C LEU A 117 -10.93 2.91 -10.80
N ASP A 118 -11.26 3.68 -11.83
CA ASP A 118 -10.97 5.11 -11.84
C ASP A 118 -12.19 5.95 -11.46
N ALA A 119 -11.99 7.26 -11.31
CA ALA A 119 -13.02 8.19 -10.86
C ALA A 119 -14.16 8.36 -11.86
N LYS A 120 -13.98 7.94 -13.11
CA LYS A 120 -15.03 7.98 -14.14
C LYS A 120 -15.76 6.66 -14.28
N GLY A 121 -15.47 5.67 -13.43
CA GLY A 121 -16.10 4.36 -13.45
C GLY A 121 -15.48 3.38 -14.41
N LYS A 122 -14.31 3.67 -14.98
CA LYS A 122 -13.63 2.74 -15.87
C LYS A 122 -12.93 1.66 -15.06
N LEU A 123 -13.21 0.41 -15.42
CA LEU A 123 -12.52 -0.76 -14.88
C LEU A 123 -11.45 -1.20 -15.88
N SER A 124 -10.27 -1.52 -15.37
CA SER A 124 -9.16 -2.00 -16.20
C SER A 124 -8.45 -3.15 -15.49
N LEU A 125 -8.01 -4.13 -16.27
CA LEU A 125 -7.30 -5.29 -15.76
C LEU A 125 -5.89 -5.30 -16.34
N PHE A 126 -4.91 -5.42 -15.46
CA PHE A 126 -3.49 -5.49 -15.82
C PHE A 126 -2.90 -6.77 -15.28
N THR A 127 -2.08 -7.43 -16.09
CA THR A 127 -1.40 -8.67 -15.72
C THR A 127 0.09 -8.38 -15.61
N LEU A 128 0.68 -8.78 -14.49
CA LEU A 128 2.13 -8.71 -14.32
C LEU A 128 2.75 -9.95 -14.97
N GLN A 129 3.66 -9.71 -15.87
CA GLN A 129 4.34 -10.80 -16.57
C GLN A 129 5.80 -10.90 -16.15
#